data_8161c03062de8597a1b850a2e8c984fb
#
_entry.id   8161c03062de8597a1b850a2e8c984fb
#
_cell.length_a   1.000
_cell.length_b   1.000
_cell.length_c   1.000
_cell.angle_alpha   90.00
_cell.angle_beta   90.00
_cell.angle_gamma   90.00
#
_symmetry.space_group_name_H-M   'P 1'
#
loop_
_entity.id
_entity.type
_entity.pdbx_description
1 polymer ?
#
loop_
_entity_poly.entity_id
_entity_poly.type
_entity_poly.pdbx_seq_one_letter_code
_entity_poly.pdbx_strand_id
1 'polypeptide(L)'
;MREVHIASTGLWIPEHKVSNDELIQSFNEYVDKYNEDNKDSINEGSIKALEHSSTEFVEKASGIKSRYVIEKKHLLDPNFMKPLIEPRDKNDLSILAEIGVNAAKDALDRANLQPKDIDAVIVSAANISRAYPAIAIEIQNELDIKGYAYDMMVACSSATFGISNAYSCLLYTSDAADES
;
A
#
# COMPACT_ATOMS: atom_id res chain seq x y z
N MET A 1 -20.84 8.43 -28.79
CA MET A 1 -19.90 8.68 -27.66
C MET A 1 -19.56 7.33 -27.07
N ARG A 2 -18.30 6.95 -27.07
CA ARG A 2 -17.88 5.66 -26.52
C ARG A 2 -18.04 5.67 -24.99
N GLU A 3 -18.66 4.64 -24.42
CA GLU A 3 -18.78 4.53 -22.97
C GLU A 3 -17.56 3.82 -22.41
N VAL A 4 -16.98 4.35 -21.32
CA VAL A 4 -15.87 3.76 -20.58
C VAL A 4 -16.41 3.15 -19.30
N HIS A 5 -16.09 1.89 -19.04
CA HIS A 5 -16.60 1.13 -17.91
C HIS A 5 -15.47 0.56 -17.08
N ILE A 6 -15.73 0.36 -15.77
CA ILE A 6 -14.87 -0.45 -14.90
C ILE A 6 -15.27 -1.92 -15.14
N ALA A 7 -14.41 -2.69 -15.77
CA ALA A 7 -14.68 -4.10 -16.09
C ALA A 7 -14.65 -4.99 -14.84
N SER A 8 -13.72 -4.75 -13.93
CA SER A 8 -13.60 -5.49 -12.67
C SER A 8 -12.79 -4.71 -11.64
N THR A 9 -12.70 -5.28 -10.44
CA THR A 9 -11.78 -4.84 -9.38
C THR A 9 -11.06 -6.06 -8.83
N GLY A 10 -9.81 -5.90 -8.41
CA GLY A 10 -9.01 -6.93 -7.76
C GLY A 10 -8.47 -6.47 -6.42
N LEU A 11 -8.22 -7.43 -5.54
CA LEU A 11 -7.79 -7.18 -4.18
C LEU A 11 -6.69 -8.17 -3.78
N TRP A 12 -5.65 -7.66 -3.14
CA TRP A 12 -4.70 -8.45 -2.40
C TRP A 12 -4.59 -7.92 -0.98
N ILE A 13 -4.63 -8.82 -0.01
CA ILE A 13 -4.56 -8.50 1.41
C ILE A 13 -3.40 -9.28 2.02
N PRO A 14 -2.49 -8.64 2.78
CA PRO A 14 -1.46 -9.34 3.55
C PRO A 14 -2.06 -10.38 4.49
N GLU A 15 -1.32 -11.44 4.75
CA GLU A 15 -1.79 -12.60 5.52
C GLU A 15 -2.06 -12.25 6.99
N HIS A 16 -1.24 -11.37 7.58
CA HIS A 16 -1.29 -11.10 9.01
C HIS A 16 -2.27 -9.97 9.35
N LYS A 17 -3.22 -10.28 10.22
CA LYS A 17 -4.13 -9.29 10.79
C LYS A 17 -3.64 -8.86 12.17
N VAL A 18 -3.69 -7.55 12.43
CA VAL A 18 -3.38 -6.93 13.72
C VAL A 18 -4.64 -6.20 14.22
N SER A 19 -5.12 -6.59 15.40
CA SER A 19 -6.21 -5.91 16.10
C SER A 19 -5.73 -4.65 16.82
N ASN A 20 -6.66 -3.80 17.25
CA ASN A 20 -6.31 -2.69 18.12
C ASN A 20 -5.79 -3.16 19.47
N ASP A 21 -6.34 -4.25 20.03
CA ASP A 21 -5.89 -4.80 21.34
C ASP A 21 -4.42 -5.21 21.28
N GLU A 22 -4.02 -5.98 20.25
CA GLU A 22 -2.62 -6.37 20.06
C GLU A 22 -1.69 -5.16 19.89
N LEU A 23 -2.13 -4.16 19.12
CA LEU A 23 -1.34 -2.95 18.90
C LEU A 23 -1.16 -2.14 20.18
N ILE A 24 -2.24 -1.97 20.95
CA ILE A 24 -2.24 -1.20 22.20
C ILE A 24 -1.47 -1.93 23.28
N GLN A 25 -1.59 -3.25 23.38
CA GLN A 25 -0.77 -4.03 24.30
C GLN A 25 0.72 -3.80 24.02
N SER A 26 1.17 -3.99 22.78
CA SER A 26 2.56 -3.76 22.39
C SER A 26 3.03 -2.32 22.66
N PHE A 27 2.19 -1.33 22.34
CA PHE A 27 2.50 0.07 22.60
C PHE A 27 2.62 0.38 24.10
N ASN A 28 1.71 -0.11 24.93
CA ASN A 28 1.73 0.13 26.37
C ASN A 28 2.93 -0.56 27.04
N GLU A 29 3.31 -1.76 26.61
CA GLU A 29 4.55 -2.41 27.05
C GLU A 29 5.80 -1.58 26.67
N TYR A 30 5.81 -0.96 25.49
CA TYR A 30 6.87 -0.02 25.11
C TYR A 30 6.86 1.22 26.01
N VAL A 31 5.69 1.78 26.32
CA VAL A 31 5.55 2.96 27.22
C VAL A 31 6.11 2.65 28.60
N ASP A 32 5.75 1.51 29.18
CA ASP A 32 6.25 1.09 30.50
C ASP A 32 7.77 0.97 30.51
N LYS A 33 8.33 0.30 29.52
CA LYS A 33 9.76 0.16 29.35
C LYS A 33 10.45 1.51 29.17
N TYR A 34 9.94 2.35 28.30
CA TYR A 34 10.49 3.69 28.06
C TYR A 34 10.51 4.53 29.34
N ASN A 35 9.42 4.52 30.10
CA ASN A 35 9.32 5.29 31.33
C ASN A 35 10.26 4.78 32.43
N GLU A 36 10.45 3.46 32.54
CA GLU A 36 11.39 2.87 33.50
C GLU A 36 12.85 3.15 33.09
N ASP A 37 13.20 2.97 31.80
CA ASP A 37 14.54 3.24 31.27
C ASP A 37 14.94 4.70 31.40
N ASN A 38 13.98 5.63 31.41
CA ASN A 38 14.21 7.08 31.48
C ASN A 38 13.76 7.72 32.81
N LYS A 39 13.55 6.93 33.86
CA LYS A 39 12.96 7.35 35.12
C LYS A 39 13.66 8.56 35.76
N ASP A 40 14.98 8.58 35.77
CA ASP A 40 15.74 9.69 36.38
C ASP A 40 15.53 10.99 35.61
N SER A 41 15.61 10.97 34.30
CA SER A 41 15.39 12.12 33.43
C SER A 41 13.96 12.64 33.47
N ILE A 42 12.98 11.74 33.66
CA ILE A 42 11.58 12.09 33.87
C ILE A 42 11.40 12.79 35.22
N ASN A 43 12.00 12.25 36.29
CA ASN A 43 11.93 12.84 37.63
C ASN A 43 12.60 14.23 37.69
N GLU A 44 13.67 14.44 36.95
CA GLU A 44 14.35 15.71 36.80
C GLU A 44 13.58 16.71 35.90
N GLY A 45 12.53 16.26 35.20
CA GLY A 45 11.72 17.07 34.29
C GLY A 45 12.41 17.40 32.96
N SER A 46 13.52 16.72 32.63
CA SER A 46 14.27 16.93 31.39
C SER A 46 13.58 16.29 30.17
N ILE A 47 12.79 15.21 30.38
CA ILE A 47 11.94 14.58 29.39
C ILE A 47 10.55 14.30 29.96
N LYS A 48 9.54 14.23 29.09
CA LYS A 48 8.15 13.92 29.49
C LYS A 48 7.95 12.40 29.47
N ALA A 49 7.30 11.87 30.52
CA ALA A 49 6.81 10.49 30.50
C ALA A 49 5.82 10.27 29.36
N LEU A 50 5.86 9.10 28.76
CA LEU A 50 4.85 8.65 27.82
C LEU A 50 3.59 8.18 28.56
N GLU A 51 2.46 8.31 27.92
CA GLU A 51 1.16 7.90 28.46
C GLU A 51 0.66 6.66 27.72
N HIS A 52 -0.01 5.77 28.44
CA HIS A 52 -0.71 4.62 27.84
C HIS A 52 -1.81 5.07 26.90
N SER A 53 -2.09 4.26 25.90
CA SER A 53 -3.24 4.43 25.00
C SER A 53 -4.29 3.35 25.25
N SER A 54 -5.45 3.46 24.60
CA SER A 54 -6.51 2.46 24.67
C SER A 54 -7.10 2.12 23.31
N THR A 55 -7.67 0.93 23.21
CA THR A 55 -8.39 0.47 22.02
C THR A 55 -9.53 1.41 21.66
N GLU A 56 -10.28 1.89 22.67
CA GLU A 56 -11.40 2.83 22.48
C GLU A 56 -10.93 4.17 21.90
N PHE A 57 -9.78 4.65 22.36
CA PHE A 57 -9.19 5.88 21.80
C PHE A 57 -8.84 5.71 20.34
N VAL A 58 -8.17 4.61 19.97
CA VAL A 58 -7.79 4.34 18.57
C VAL A 58 -9.01 4.19 17.69
N GLU A 59 -10.03 3.44 18.13
CA GLU A 59 -11.25 3.25 17.38
C GLU A 59 -12.04 4.56 17.21
N LYS A 60 -12.17 5.35 18.27
CA LYS A 60 -12.85 6.64 18.23
C LYS A 60 -12.13 7.65 17.33
N ALA A 61 -10.80 7.68 17.36
CA ALA A 61 -10.01 8.64 16.59
C ALA A 61 -9.92 8.29 15.10
N SER A 62 -9.94 7.00 14.74
CA SER A 62 -9.67 6.54 13.36
C SER A 62 -10.82 5.78 12.69
N GLY A 63 -11.76 5.23 13.45
CA GLY A 63 -12.77 4.28 12.96
C GLY A 63 -12.20 2.90 12.62
N ILE A 64 -10.89 2.68 12.81
CA ILE A 64 -10.19 1.44 12.43
C ILE A 64 -10.22 0.45 13.60
N LYS A 65 -10.68 -0.78 13.36
CA LYS A 65 -10.71 -1.87 14.34
C LYS A 65 -9.54 -2.83 14.21
N SER A 66 -9.03 -2.99 13.00
CA SER A 66 -7.89 -3.87 12.70
C SER A 66 -7.23 -3.43 11.40
N ARG A 67 -6.00 -3.90 11.16
CA ARG A 67 -5.25 -3.70 9.93
C ARG A 67 -4.54 -4.96 9.50
N TYR A 68 -4.25 -5.06 8.20
CA TYR A 68 -3.45 -6.14 7.67
C TYR A 68 -2.02 -5.66 7.42
N VAL A 69 -1.05 -6.50 7.74
CA VAL A 69 0.38 -6.18 7.66
C VAL A 69 1.16 -7.35 7.05
N ILE A 70 2.25 -7.02 6.36
CA ILE A 70 3.13 -8.02 5.75
C ILE A 70 3.93 -8.75 6.83
N GLU A 71 4.39 -8.03 7.86
CA GLU A 71 5.19 -8.58 8.95
C GLU A 71 4.59 -8.13 10.28
N LYS A 72 4.24 -9.09 11.14
CA LYS A 72 3.53 -8.85 12.40
C LYS A 72 4.43 -8.96 13.62
N LYS A 73 5.39 -9.89 13.60
CA LYS A 73 6.16 -10.27 14.78
C LYS A 73 6.95 -9.09 15.35
N HIS A 74 7.78 -8.45 14.52
CA HIS A 74 8.61 -7.33 14.97
C HIS A 74 7.81 -6.03 15.07
N LEU A 75 6.74 -5.91 14.28
CA LEU A 75 5.81 -4.78 14.41
C LEU A 75 5.20 -4.70 15.82
N LEU A 76 4.88 -5.85 16.43
CA LEU A 76 4.30 -5.95 17.78
C LEU A 76 5.33 -6.21 18.89
N ASP A 77 6.62 -6.29 18.57
CA ASP A 77 7.67 -6.39 19.58
C ASP A 77 7.98 -5.00 20.15
N PRO A 78 7.79 -4.77 21.47
CA PRO A 78 8.07 -3.47 22.10
C PRO A 78 9.50 -2.96 21.93
N ASN A 79 10.45 -3.83 21.55
CA ASN A 79 11.83 -3.45 21.31
C ASN A 79 12.08 -2.95 19.87
N PHE A 80 11.18 -3.25 18.94
CA PHE A 80 11.32 -2.89 17.53
C PHE A 80 10.27 -1.89 17.06
N MET A 81 8.98 -2.14 17.34
CA MET A 81 7.84 -1.30 16.97
C MET A 81 7.80 -0.94 15.47
N LYS A 82 8.36 -1.79 14.63
CA LYS A 82 8.42 -1.63 13.17
C LYS A 82 8.54 -2.99 12.49
N PRO A 83 8.00 -3.15 11.26
CA PRO A 83 8.17 -4.41 10.54
C PRO A 83 9.65 -4.63 10.19
N LEU A 84 10.12 -5.86 10.37
CA LEU A 84 11.40 -6.31 9.85
C LEU A 84 11.15 -6.98 8.50
N ILE A 85 11.48 -6.28 7.43
CA ILE A 85 11.32 -6.77 6.07
C ILE A 85 12.72 -7.10 5.54
N GLU A 86 12.94 -8.36 5.21
CA GLU A 86 14.21 -8.82 4.66
C GLU A 86 14.51 -8.13 3.32
N PRO A 87 15.77 -7.75 3.08
CA PRO A 87 16.20 -7.21 1.80
C PRO A 87 15.88 -8.21 0.67
N ARG A 88 15.37 -7.68 -0.43
CA ARG A 88 15.12 -8.47 -1.64
C ARG A 88 16.30 -8.40 -2.60
N ASP A 89 16.51 -9.46 -3.36
CA ASP A 89 17.49 -9.46 -4.43
C ASP A 89 17.11 -8.46 -5.53
N LYS A 90 18.13 -8.00 -6.28
CA LYS A 90 17.93 -7.01 -7.34
C LYS A 90 16.99 -7.48 -8.46
N ASN A 91 16.85 -8.78 -8.61
CA ASN A 91 16.01 -9.42 -9.63
C ASN A 91 14.60 -9.73 -9.13
N ASP A 92 14.36 -9.57 -7.82
CA ASP A 92 13.04 -9.79 -7.24
C ASP A 92 12.16 -8.56 -7.45
N LEU A 93 10.85 -8.79 -7.57
CA LEU A 93 9.88 -7.71 -7.54
C LEU A 93 10.00 -6.89 -6.26
N SER A 94 9.84 -5.58 -6.36
CA SER A 94 9.63 -4.77 -5.16
C SER A 94 8.34 -5.21 -4.45
N ILE A 95 8.25 -4.97 -3.14
CA ILE A 95 7.06 -5.33 -2.36
C ILE A 95 5.80 -4.69 -2.97
N LEU A 96 5.90 -3.42 -3.40
CA LEU A 96 4.78 -2.71 -4.00
C LEU A 96 4.38 -3.31 -5.35
N ALA A 97 5.35 -3.74 -6.15
CA ALA A 97 5.07 -4.44 -7.41
C ALA A 97 4.43 -5.80 -7.18
N GLU A 98 4.89 -6.58 -6.20
CA GLU A 98 4.27 -7.87 -5.84
C GLU A 98 2.81 -7.70 -5.40
N ILE A 99 2.53 -6.71 -4.54
CA ILE A 99 1.17 -6.35 -4.14
C ILE A 99 0.32 -6.01 -5.37
N GLY A 100 0.86 -5.18 -6.26
CA GLY A 100 0.19 -4.75 -7.48
C GLY A 100 -0.08 -5.91 -8.44
N VAL A 101 0.90 -6.80 -8.66
CA VAL A 101 0.76 -7.99 -9.49
C VAL A 101 -0.35 -8.91 -8.97
N ASN A 102 -0.37 -9.18 -7.67
CA ASN A 102 -1.38 -10.06 -7.08
C ASN A 102 -2.79 -9.46 -7.18
N ALA A 103 -2.95 -8.16 -6.92
CA ALA A 103 -4.22 -7.48 -7.09
C ALA A 103 -4.66 -7.42 -8.57
N ALA A 104 -3.71 -7.20 -9.50
CA ALA A 104 -4.00 -7.20 -10.92
C ALA A 104 -4.44 -8.57 -11.43
N LYS A 105 -3.79 -9.66 -10.98
CA LYS A 105 -4.20 -11.03 -11.32
C LYS A 105 -5.64 -11.32 -10.88
N ASP A 106 -6.02 -10.96 -9.64
CA ASP A 106 -7.40 -11.11 -9.16
C ASP A 106 -8.39 -10.29 -10.01
N ALA A 107 -8.02 -9.07 -10.43
CA ALA A 107 -8.86 -8.26 -11.31
C ALA A 107 -9.03 -8.88 -12.71
N LEU A 108 -7.95 -9.37 -13.31
CA LEU A 108 -7.96 -10.03 -14.62
C LEU A 108 -8.83 -11.29 -14.59
N ASP A 109 -8.66 -12.13 -13.58
CA ASP A 109 -9.43 -13.37 -13.40
C ASP A 109 -10.95 -13.06 -13.29
N ARG A 110 -11.32 -12.06 -12.50
CA ARG A 110 -12.73 -11.65 -12.34
C ARG A 110 -13.34 -11.07 -13.62
N ALA A 111 -12.54 -10.40 -14.43
CA ALA A 111 -12.97 -9.86 -15.72
C ALA A 111 -12.96 -10.92 -16.84
N ASN A 112 -12.37 -12.10 -16.61
CA ASN A 112 -12.06 -13.09 -17.63
C ASN A 112 -11.22 -12.51 -18.78
N LEU A 113 -10.24 -11.65 -18.42
CA LEU A 113 -9.29 -11.02 -19.31
C LEU A 113 -7.90 -11.63 -19.16
N GLN A 114 -7.10 -11.52 -20.22
CA GLN A 114 -5.69 -11.93 -20.21
C GLN A 114 -4.76 -10.71 -20.22
N PRO A 115 -3.51 -10.83 -19.73
CA PRO A 115 -2.56 -9.72 -19.77
C PRO A 115 -2.38 -9.07 -21.15
N LYS A 116 -2.48 -9.86 -22.22
CA LYS A 116 -2.41 -9.38 -23.61
C LYS A 116 -3.55 -8.43 -24.02
N ASP A 117 -4.64 -8.44 -23.26
CA ASP A 117 -5.82 -7.59 -23.49
C ASP A 117 -5.68 -6.22 -22.78
N ILE A 118 -4.54 -5.98 -22.13
CA ILE A 118 -4.24 -4.76 -21.36
C ILE A 118 -3.25 -3.89 -22.13
N ASP A 119 -3.60 -2.64 -22.37
CA ASP A 119 -2.81 -1.67 -23.10
C ASP A 119 -2.01 -0.73 -22.18
N ALA A 120 -2.37 -0.63 -20.90
CA ALA A 120 -1.70 0.29 -19.98
C ALA A 120 -1.71 -0.22 -18.54
N VAL A 121 -0.63 0.08 -17.81
CA VAL A 121 -0.53 -0.10 -16.35
C VAL A 121 -0.27 1.24 -15.69
N ILE A 122 -1.21 1.69 -14.86
CA ILE A 122 -1.08 2.93 -14.08
C ILE A 122 -1.02 2.55 -12.60
N VAL A 123 0.10 2.80 -11.95
CA VAL A 123 0.22 2.62 -10.50
C VAL A 123 -0.02 3.93 -9.79
N SER A 124 -1.03 3.95 -8.94
CA SER A 124 -1.36 5.09 -8.10
C SER A 124 -0.90 4.82 -6.67
N ALA A 125 0.15 5.49 -6.23
CA ALA A 125 0.75 5.28 -4.92
C ALA A 125 1.01 6.60 -4.17
N ALA A 126 1.05 6.54 -2.84
CA ALA A 126 1.42 7.68 -2.01
C ALA A 126 2.92 7.71 -1.70
N ASN A 127 3.61 6.60 -1.86
CA ASN A 127 5.05 6.44 -1.62
C ASN A 127 5.62 5.39 -2.57
N ILE A 128 6.91 5.51 -2.85
CA ILE A 128 7.69 4.56 -3.63
C ILE A 128 8.98 4.22 -2.87
N SER A 129 9.46 3.00 -3.03
CA SER A 129 10.73 2.57 -2.43
C SER A 129 11.94 3.07 -3.22
N ARG A 130 11.77 3.31 -4.52
CA ARG A 130 12.80 3.81 -5.44
C ARG A 130 12.15 4.58 -6.60
N ALA A 131 12.90 5.51 -7.18
CA ALA A 131 12.41 6.30 -8.31
C ALA A 131 12.47 5.52 -9.64
N TYR A 132 13.33 4.51 -9.76
CA TYR A 132 13.55 3.75 -11.00
C TYR A 132 14.02 2.32 -10.69
N PRO A 133 13.52 1.29 -11.41
CA PRO A 133 12.39 1.38 -12.35
C PRO A 133 11.09 1.75 -11.63
N ALA A 134 10.11 2.29 -12.38
CA ALA A 134 8.76 2.55 -11.88
C ALA A 134 8.08 1.23 -11.45
N ILE A 135 7.23 1.29 -10.44
CA ILE A 135 6.48 0.13 -9.96
C ILE A 135 5.59 -0.43 -11.08
N ALA A 136 4.98 0.45 -11.87
CA ALA A 136 4.15 0.07 -13.02
C ALA A 136 4.94 -0.74 -14.07
N ILE A 137 6.22 -0.42 -14.29
CA ILE A 137 7.11 -1.17 -15.20
C ILE A 137 7.41 -2.56 -14.64
N GLU A 138 7.64 -2.69 -13.34
CA GLU A 138 7.84 -4.01 -12.72
C GLU A 138 6.58 -4.88 -12.89
N ILE A 139 5.39 -4.34 -12.65
CA ILE A 139 4.11 -5.05 -12.81
C ILE A 139 3.88 -5.41 -14.28
N GLN A 140 4.12 -4.47 -15.20
CA GLN A 140 4.01 -4.69 -16.63
C GLN A 140 4.87 -5.85 -17.11
N ASN A 141 6.13 -5.87 -16.69
CA ASN A 141 7.09 -6.92 -17.05
C ASN A 141 6.68 -8.28 -16.48
N GLU A 142 6.29 -8.33 -15.19
CA GLU A 142 5.89 -9.57 -14.54
C GLU A 142 4.62 -10.20 -15.15
N LEU A 143 3.70 -9.37 -15.62
CA LEU A 143 2.46 -9.81 -16.27
C LEU A 143 2.59 -9.97 -17.79
N ASP A 144 3.75 -9.66 -18.39
CA ASP A 144 3.98 -9.64 -19.85
C ASP A 144 2.98 -8.75 -20.62
N ILE A 145 2.60 -7.62 -20.05
CA ILE A 145 1.75 -6.62 -20.70
C ILE A 145 2.60 -5.81 -21.68
N LYS A 146 2.10 -5.58 -22.91
CA LYS A 146 2.86 -4.95 -24.01
C LYS A 146 2.65 -3.46 -24.16
N GLY A 147 1.69 -2.89 -23.51
CA GLY A 147 1.34 -1.46 -23.61
C GLY A 147 2.36 -0.51 -22.96
N TYR A 148 1.89 0.56 -22.37
CA TYR A 148 2.72 1.50 -21.65
C TYR A 148 2.45 1.42 -20.12
N ALA A 149 3.43 1.89 -19.33
CA ALA A 149 3.31 1.84 -17.87
C ALA A 149 3.95 3.07 -17.23
N TYR A 150 3.32 3.62 -16.20
CA TYR A 150 3.87 4.72 -15.41
C TYR A 150 3.27 4.78 -13.99
N ASP A 151 4.03 5.37 -13.07
CA ASP A 151 3.57 5.64 -11.73
C ASP A 151 2.97 7.05 -11.62
N MET A 152 1.88 7.17 -10.88
CA MET A 152 1.24 8.44 -10.55
C MET A 152 1.32 8.69 -9.05
N MET A 153 1.97 9.77 -8.67
CA MET A 153 2.27 10.12 -7.28
C MET A 153 1.59 11.44 -6.91
N VAL A 154 0.35 11.37 -6.46
CA VAL A 154 -0.44 12.52 -5.97
C VAL A 154 -0.99 12.24 -4.56
N ALA A 155 -0.16 11.63 -3.72
CA ALA A 155 -0.50 11.22 -2.36
C ALA A 155 -1.86 10.50 -2.28
N CYS A 156 -2.73 10.87 -1.36
CA CYS A 156 -4.03 10.23 -1.15
C CYS A 156 -4.99 10.34 -2.35
N SER A 157 -4.75 11.27 -3.28
CA SER A 157 -5.57 11.48 -4.48
C SER A 157 -5.11 10.68 -5.69
N SER A 158 -4.01 9.94 -5.59
CA SER A 158 -3.41 9.22 -6.74
C SER A 158 -4.41 8.29 -7.43
N ALA A 159 -5.21 7.54 -6.68
CA ALA A 159 -6.18 6.62 -7.26
C ALA A 159 -7.23 7.34 -8.11
N THR A 160 -7.77 8.47 -7.62
CA THR A 160 -8.75 9.27 -8.36
C THR A 160 -8.17 9.84 -9.65
N PHE A 161 -6.94 10.38 -9.58
CA PHE A 161 -6.24 10.90 -10.78
C PHE A 161 -5.87 9.77 -11.75
N GLY A 162 -5.48 8.59 -11.26
CA GLY A 162 -5.21 7.43 -12.09
C GLY A 162 -6.44 6.99 -12.89
N ILE A 163 -7.60 6.91 -12.24
CA ILE A 163 -8.88 6.60 -12.91
C ILE A 163 -9.22 7.69 -13.95
N SER A 164 -9.06 8.96 -13.59
CA SER A 164 -9.32 10.10 -14.50
C SER A 164 -8.42 10.06 -15.74
N ASN A 165 -7.14 9.73 -15.56
CA ASN A 165 -6.21 9.59 -16.67
C ASN A 165 -6.58 8.40 -17.56
N ALA A 166 -6.87 7.23 -16.97
CA ALA A 166 -7.30 6.06 -17.73
C ALA A 166 -8.57 6.36 -18.55
N TYR A 167 -9.55 7.02 -17.94
CA TYR A 167 -10.78 7.45 -18.63
C TYR A 167 -10.47 8.38 -19.81
N SER A 168 -9.63 9.40 -19.60
CA SER A 168 -9.26 10.33 -20.66
C SER A 168 -8.49 9.66 -21.81
N CYS A 169 -7.54 8.77 -21.48
CA CYS A 169 -6.81 8.00 -22.48
C CYS A 169 -7.76 7.18 -23.36
N LEU A 170 -8.73 6.48 -22.77
CA LEU A 170 -9.68 5.65 -23.50
C LEU A 170 -10.65 6.45 -24.38
N LEU A 171 -11.01 7.67 -23.98
CA LEU A 171 -11.84 8.55 -24.80
C LEU A 171 -11.09 9.11 -26.00
N TYR A 172 -9.88 9.63 -25.80
CA TYR A 172 -9.15 10.35 -26.86
C TYR A 172 -8.44 9.44 -27.86
N THR A 173 -8.01 8.24 -27.46
CA THR A 173 -7.39 7.29 -28.40
C THR A 173 -8.37 6.69 -29.39
N SER A 174 -9.69 6.71 -29.09
CA SER A 174 -10.72 6.21 -30.01
C SER A 174 -11.07 7.21 -31.12
N ASP A 175 -11.00 8.53 -30.87
CA ASP A 175 -11.33 9.54 -31.87
C ASP A 175 -10.27 9.58 -32.99
N ALA A 176 -9.00 9.35 -32.68
CA ALA A 176 -7.91 9.31 -33.66
C ALA A 176 -7.96 8.09 -34.58
N ALA A 177 -8.61 6.99 -34.17
CA ALA A 177 -8.74 5.79 -35.01
C ALA A 177 -9.96 5.84 -35.94
N ASP A 178 -10.97 6.66 -35.62
CA ASP A 178 -12.19 6.81 -36.42
C ASP A 178 -12.04 7.88 -37.53
N GLU A 179 -10.95 8.71 -37.52
CA GLU A 179 -10.65 9.72 -38.52
C GLU A 179 -9.67 9.25 -39.62
N SER A 180 -9.27 7.98 -39.61
CA SER A 180 -8.42 7.34 -40.63
C SER A 180 -9.20 6.26 -41.37
#